data_f13dabb65485717d629541cb51e4921a
#
_entry.id   f13dabb65485717d629541cb51e4921a
#
_cell.length_a   1.000
_cell.length_b   1.000
_cell.length_c   1.000
_cell.angle_alpha   90.00
_cell.angle_beta   90.00
_cell.angle_gamma   90.00
#
_symmetry.space_group_name_H-M   'P 1'
#
loop_
_entity.id
_entity.type
_entity.pdbx_description
1 polymer ?
#
loop_
_entity_poly.entity_id
_entity_poly.type
_entity_poly.pdbx_seq_one_letter_code
_entity_poly.pdbx_strand_id
1 'polypeptide(L)'
;MVYTFIARMKIKPDKRSAFIKACSELEKAVIENEEGCLYYKFYKLREDNSYAVIESFVNEAMDIAHQETDHFIAIVPKLLDCLDGTYTREFL
;
A
#
# COMPACT_ATOMS: atom_id res chain seq x y z
N MET A 1 17.47 -11.47 3.26
CA MET A 1 16.36 -11.74 4.19
C MET A 1 15.09 -11.06 3.65
N VAL A 2 14.01 -11.80 3.57
CA VAL A 2 12.73 -11.26 3.12
C VAL A 2 12.24 -10.18 4.09
N TYR A 3 11.72 -9.10 3.53
CA TYR A 3 11.30 -7.91 4.27
C TYR A 3 9.79 -7.76 4.07
N THR A 4 9.02 -8.12 5.09
CA THR A 4 7.56 -8.20 5.01
C THR A 4 6.91 -7.37 6.12
N PHE A 5 5.87 -6.64 5.78
CA PHE A 5 5.10 -5.90 6.76
C PHE A 5 3.63 -5.76 6.36
N ILE A 6 2.83 -5.40 7.35
CA ILE A 6 1.43 -5.04 7.17
C ILE A 6 1.28 -3.57 7.53
N ALA A 7 0.63 -2.79 6.69
CA ALA A 7 0.24 -1.43 7.01
C ALA A 7 -1.28 -1.38 7.15
N ARG A 8 -1.77 -0.93 8.31
CA ARG A 8 -3.19 -0.79 8.59
C ARG A 8 -3.58 0.68 8.53
N MET A 9 -4.75 0.94 7.95
CA MET A 9 -5.22 2.30 7.76
C MET A 9 -6.73 2.39 7.82
N LYS A 10 -7.21 3.56 8.24
CA LYS A 10 -8.63 3.88 8.25
C LYS A 10 -8.88 4.99 7.25
N ILE A 11 -9.96 4.90 6.50
CA ILE A 11 -10.27 5.87 5.46
C ILE A 11 -11.52 6.69 5.80
N LYS A 12 -11.59 7.87 5.21
CA LYS A 12 -12.79 8.71 5.31
C LYS A 12 -13.92 8.05 4.53
N PRO A 13 -15.13 7.93 5.09
CA PRO A 13 -16.23 7.23 4.43
C PRO A 13 -16.54 7.72 3.02
N ASP A 14 -16.46 9.03 2.80
CA ASP A 14 -16.76 9.64 1.50
C ASP A 14 -15.61 9.51 0.48
N LYS A 15 -14.47 8.97 0.91
CA LYS A 15 -13.29 8.76 0.05
C LYS A 15 -13.09 7.29 -0.36
N ARG A 16 -14.03 6.44 -0.04
CA ARG A 16 -13.90 5.01 -0.27
C ARG A 16 -13.64 4.64 -1.73
N SER A 17 -14.41 5.20 -2.66
CA SER A 17 -14.24 4.90 -4.09
C SER A 17 -12.89 5.35 -4.60
N ALA A 18 -12.45 6.54 -4.21
CA ALA A 18 -11.14 7.07 -4.59
C ALA A 18 -10.01 6.22 -4.03
N PHE A 19 -10.16 5.77 -2.78
CA PHE A 19 -9.19 4.90 -2.11
C PHE A 19 -9.05 3.56 -2.84
N ILE A 20 -10.17 2.90 -3.11
CA ILE A 20 -10.17 1.59 -3.80
C ILE A 20 -9.53 1.71 -5.18
N LYS A 21 -9.84 2.78 -5.90
CA LYS A 21 -9.24 3.02 -7.22
C LYS A 21 -7.72 3.18 -7.12
N ALA A 22 -7.24 3.98 -6.17
CA ALA A 22 -5.82 4.19 -5.96
C ALA A 22 -5.11 2.89 -5.58
N CYS A 23 -5.71 2.08 -4.69
CA CYS A 23 -5.17 0.79 -4.30
C CYS A 23 -5.02 -0.15 -5.49
N SER A 24 -6.04 -0.22 -6.33
CA SER A 24 -6.03 -1.09 -7.51
C SER A 24 -4.95 -0.67 -8.50
N GLU A 25 -4.82 0.63 -8.74
CA GLU A 25 -3.78 1.16 -9.63
C GLU A 25 -2.38 0.88 -9.10
N LEU A 26 -2.19 1.04 -7.79
CA LEU A 26 -0.90 0.83 -7.16
C LEU A 26 -0.49 -0.65 -7.18
N GLU A 27 -1.40 -1.55 -6.82
CA GLU A 27 -1.15 -2.99 -6.89
C GLU A 27 -0.68 -3.41 -8.27
N LYS A 28 -1.40 -2.96 -9.29
CA LYS A 28 -1.08 -3.31 -10.67
C LYS A 28 0.30 -2.81 -11.07
N ALA A 29 0.59 -1.55 -10.75
CA ALA A 29 1.87 -0.93 -11.10
C ALA A 29 3.05 -1.62 -10.41
N VAL A 30 2.89 -1.97 -9.14
CA VAL A 30 3.92 -2.67 -8.36
C VAL A 30 4.19 -4.05 -8.96
N ILE A 31 3.15 -4.83 -9.17
CA ILE A 31 3.28 -6.20 -9.69
C ILE A 31 3.90 -6.21 -11.08
N GLU A 32 3.54 -5.25 -11.94
CA GLU A 32 4.04 -5.21 -13.30
C GLU A 32 5.48 -4.67 -13.42
N ASN A 33 5.94 -3.86 -12.47
CA ASN A 33 7.18 -3.10 -12.63
C ASN A 33 8.27 -3.36 -11.59
N GLU A 34 7.97 -4.03 -10.49
CA GLU A 34 8.94 -4.19 -9.40
C GLU A 34 9.31 -5.66 -9.20
N GLU A 35 10.42 -6.06 -9.80
CA GLU A 35 10.91 -7.44 -9.70
C GLU A 35 11.27 -7.85 -8.26
N GLY A 36 11.68 -6.89 -7.44
CA GLY A 36 12.04 -7.16 -6.04
C GLY A 36 10.86 -7.32 -5.11
N CYS A 37 9.64 -7.09 -5.60
CA CYS A 37 8.43 -7.26 -4.80
C CYS A 37 7.89 -8.67 -4.94
N LEU A 38 7.77 -9.37 -3.81
CA LEU A 38 7.27 -10.74 -3.76
C LEU A 38 5.77 -10.81 -3.59
N TYR A 39 5.18 -9.82 -2.92
CA TYR A 39 3.76 -9.78 -2.63
C TYR A 39 3.32 -8.36 -2.35
N TYR A 40 2.18 -7.95 -2.89
CA TYR A 40 1.64 -6.62 -2.68
C TYR A 40 0.14 -6.65 -2.89
N LYS A 41 -0.64 -6.57 -1.79
CA LYS A 41 -2.09 -6.66 -1.91
C LYS A 41 -2.80 -5.90 -0.80
N PHE A 42 -3.85 -5.16 -1.18
CA PHE A 42 -4.74 -4.48 -0.26
C PHE A 42 -5.91 -5.38 0.12
N TYR A 43 -6.37 -5.24 1.37
CA TYR A 43 -7.48 -6.02 1.92
C TYR A 43 -8.45 -5.11 2.65
N LYS A 44 -9.74 -5.40 2.53
CA LYS A 44 -10.76 -4.79 3.39
C LYS A 44 -10.77 -5.55 4.71
N LEU A 45 -10.64 -4.83 5.81
CA LEU A 45 -10.72 -5.41 7.14
C LEU A 45 -12.18 -5.46 7.62
N ARG A 46 -12.41 -6.14 8.74
CA ARG A 46 -13.78 -6.32 9.28
C ARG A 46 -14.40 -5.03 9.79
N GLU A 47 -13.58 -4.15 10.38
CA GLU A 47 -14.07 -2.87 10.86
C GLU A 47 -14.43 -1.96 9.69
N ASP A 48 -15.45 -1.12 9.90
CA ASP A 48 -15.89 -0.18 8.87
C ASP A 48 -14.75 0.75 8.48
N ASN A 49 -14.64 0.99 7.17
CA ASN A 49 -13.66 1.91 6.60
C ASN A 49 -12.20 1.57 6.94
N SER A 50 -11.93 0.32 7.26
CA SER A 50 -10.59 -0.15 7.63
C SER A 50 -10.02 -1.06 6.56
N TYR A 51 -8.75 -0.82 6.21
CA TYR A 51 -8.04 -1.56 5.17
C TYR A 51 -6.63 -1.87 5.64
N ALA A 52 -6.02 -2.84 4.99
CA ALA A 52 -4.60 -3.15 5.20
C ALA A 52 -3.96 -3.47 3.86
N VAL A 53 -2.66 -3.20 3.77
CA VAL A 53 -1.84 -3.71 2.67
C VAL A 53 -0.78 -4.64 3.28
N ILE A 54 -0.59 -5.77 2.63
CA ILE A 54 0.51 -6.69 2.96
C ILE A 54 1.53 -6.55 1.85
N GLU A 55 2.78 -6.24 2.24
CA GLU A 55 3.87 -6.02 1.29
C GLU A 55 5.05 -6.90 1.68
N SER A 56 5.65 -7.54 0.70
CA SER A 56 6.83 -8.36 0.91
C SER A 56 7.83 -8.13 -0.21
N PHE A 57 9.06 -7.83 0.18
CA PHE A 57 10.17 -7.56 -0.74
C PHE A 57 11.31 -8.54 -0.47
N VAL A 58 12.15 -8.77 -1.48
CA VAL A 58 13.30 -9.69 -1.31
C VAL A 58 14.28 -9.20 -0.23
N ASN A 59 14.34 -7.88 -0.01
CA ASN A 59 15.12 -7.26 1.08
C ASN A 59 14.65 -5.83 1.28
N GLU A 60 15.19 -5.18 2.31
CA GLU A 60 14.83 -3.78 2.64
C GLU A 60 15.18 -2.81 1.51
N ALA A 61 16.28 -3.03 0.81
CA ALA A 61 16.67 -2.14 -0.29
C ALA A 61 15.60 -2.06 -1.38
N MET A 62 14.86 -3.15 -1.61
CA MET A 62 13.79 -3.19 -2.60
C MET A 62 12.56 -2.40 -2.12
N ASP A 63 12.29 -2.36 -0.82
CA ASP A 63 11.24 -1.52 -0.27
C ASP A 63 11.62 -0.04 -0.43
N ILE A 64 12.87 0.31 -0.17
CA ILE A 64 13.36 1.67 -0.37
C ILE A 64 13.22 2.08 -1.84
N ALA A 65 13.64 1.21 -2.75
CA ALA A 65 13.51 1.45 -4.19
C ALA A 65 12.03 1.62 -4.61
N HIS A 66 11.13 0.82 -4.01
CA HIS A 66 9.70 0.91 -4.22
C HIS A 66 9.18 2.33 -3.96
N GLN A 67 9.64 2.95 -2.89
CA GLN A 67 9.21 4.29 -2.49
C GLN A 67 9.71 5.39 -3.42
N GLU A 68 10.67 5.09 -4.26
CA GLU A 68 11.25 6.04 -5.20
C GLU A 68 10.72 5.88 -6.63
N THR A 69 9.81 4.92 -6.86
CA THR A 69 9.25 4.67 -8.19
C THR A 69 8.29 5.77 -8.61
N ASP A 70 8.14 5.96 -9.92
CA ASP A 70 7.21 6.94 -10.48
C ASP A 70 5.78 6.65 -10.05
N HIS A 71 5.37 5.39 -10.05
CA HIS A 71 4.00 5.02 -9.65
C HIS A 71 3.76 5.26 -8.16
N PHE A 72 4.75 5.03 -7.29
CA PHE A 72 4.61 5.34 -5.87
C PHE A 72 4.39 6.86 -5.68
N ILE A 73 5.25 7.66 -6.29
CA ILE A 73 5.19 9.13 -6.18
C ILE A 73 3.87 9.68 -6.73
N ALA A 74 3.36 9.09 -7.80
CA ALA A 74 2.12 9.54 -8.43
C ALA A 74 0.86 9.10 -7.67
N ILE A 75 0.83 7.88 -7.13
CA ILE A 75 -0.39 7.27 -6.59
C ILE A 75 -0.51 7.38 -5.08
N VAL A 76 0.57 7.18 -4.34
CA VAL A 76 0.51 7.16 -2.86
C VAL A 76 -0.04 8.45 -2.26
N PRO A 77 0.30 9.66 -2.74
CA PRO A 77 -0.32 10.87 -2.21
C PRO A 77 -1.85 10.87 -2.31
N LYS A 78 -2.40 10.34 -3.40
CA LYS A 78 -3.85 10.23 -3.59
C LYS A 78 -4.47 9.28 -2.57
N LEU A 79 -3.76 8.19 -2.28
CA LEU A 79 -4.17 7.21 -1.29
C LEU A 79 -4.15 7.82 0.12
N LEU A 80 -3.09 8.54 0.46
CA LEU A 80 -2.94 9.20 1.76
C LEU A 80 -4.02 10.26 1.99
N ASP A 81 -4.45 10.96 0.95
CA ASP A 81 -5.53 11.95 1.05
C ASP A 81 -6.87 11.34 1.47
N CYS A 82 -7.03 10.04 1.28
CA CYS A 82 -8.25 9.33 1.66
C CYS A 82 -8.25 8.88 3.12
N LEU A 83 -7.12 8.96 3.81
CA LEU A 83 -6.99 8.43 5.17
C LEU A 83 -7.66 9.32 6.22
N ASP A 84 -8.26 8.66 7.20
CA ASP A 84 -8.75 9.29 8.42
C ASP A 84 -7.71 9.01 9.50
N GLY A 85 -6.75 9.91 9.63
CA GLY A 85 -5.61 9.76 10.51
C GLY A 85 -4.38 9.24 9.80
N THR A 86 -3.49 8.62 10.55
CA THR A 86 -2.23 8.06 10.04
C THR A 86 -2.34 6.55 9.87
N TYR A 87 -1.32 5.95 9.27
CA TYR A 87 -1.21 4.50 9.20
C TYR A 87 0.00 4.03 9.97
N THR A 88 0.02 2.74 10.32
CA THR A 88 1.13 2.12 11.03
C THR A 88 1.65 0.93 10.22
N ARG A 89 2.96 0.69 10.33
CA ARG A 89 3.60 -0.48 9.70
C ARG A 89 3.99 -1.46 10.80
N GLU A 90 3.59 -2.72 10.61
CA GLU A 90 3.93 -3.80 11.53
C GLU A 90 4.80 -4.80 10.78
N PHE A 91 6.05 -4.91 11.17
CA PHE A 91 7.01 -5.80 10.52
C PHE A 91 6.87 -7.23 11.04
N LEU A 92 6.93 -8.18 10.12
CA LEU A 92 6.78 -9.60 10.41
C LEU A 92 8.13 -10.33 10.43
#